data_cdc75102cc9c091e710eb63356d9721f
#
_entry.id   cdc75102cc9c091e710eb63356d9721f
#
_cell.length_a   1.000
_cell.length_b   1.000
_cell.length_c   1.000
_cell.angle_alpha   90.00
_cell.angle_beta   90.00
_cell.angle_gamma   90.00
#
_symmetry.space_group_name_H-M   'P 1'
#
loop_
_entity.id
_entity.type
_entity.pdbx_description
1 polymer ?
#
loop_
_entity_poly.entity_id
_entity_poly.type
_entity_poly.pdbx_seq_one_letter_code
_entity_poly.pdbx_strand_id
1 'polypeptide(L)'
;SYSHVYYVHKQNTLTISALMCATMAEQDKCIRDKGETMAKIIVNNENKKSTIAPEIYGHFSEHLGRCIYEGLFVGENSDIPNVNGMRTDVVDALKEMKIPVLRWPGGCFADEYHWMDGIGPKEKRKKMINTHWGGVVEDNSFGTHEFFELCRQLGCKTYVNGNLGSGTVREMSEWVEYITFNGVSPMADLRKENGHEEPWTIDYFGVGNENWGCGGNMRPEHYADEYRRYQTYVRNYAGNQPINKICCGPNVDDYEWTKKVMATCFDHCDPKLHGLMDGLSLHYYTLPETEDDWNIKGSATDFTEDIFYQTLKRGYFMEELINRHGAIMDEYDPDKNIGLIVDEWGIWSDVEPGTNPGFLYQQNTMRDALVAGMTLNIFNKHSDRVKMACIAQLINVLQSVMLTDGDKMIKTP
;
A
#
# COMPACT_ATOMS: atom_id res chain seq x y z
N SER A 1 -0.08 -30.22 11.64
CA SER A 1 -1.15 -29.70 12.51
C SER A 1 -1.08 -28.17 12.51
N TYR A 2 -1.93 -27.55 11.73
CA TYR A 2 -1.98 -26.08 11.62
C TYR A 2 -2.86 -25.53 12.73
N SER A 3 -2.33 -24.65 13.56
CA SER A 3 -3.09 -23.89 14.55
C SER A 3 -3.44 -22.52 13.94
N HIS A 4 -4.70 -22.29 13.70
CA HIS A 4 -5.21 -20.99 13.28
C HIS A 4 -5.61 -20.19 14.53
N VAL A 5 -5.12 -18.96 14.63
CA VAL A 5 -5.50 -18.02 15.70
C VAL A 5 -6.33 -16.91 15.06
N TYR A 6 -7.57 -16.78 15.50
CA TYR A 6 -8.46 -15.68 15.11
C TYR A 6 -8.49 -14.62 16.20
N TYR A 7 -8.37 -13.34 15.84
CA TYR A 7 -8.53 -12.21 16.76
C TYR A 7 -9.94 -11.61 16.65
N VAL A 8 -10.61 -11.44 17.77
CA VAL A 8 -11.93 -10.80 17.86
C VAL A 8 -11.84 -9.50 18.62
N HIS A 9 -12.44 -8.45 18.10
CA HIS A 9 -12.42 -7.09 18.63
C HIS A 9 -13.18 -6.96 19.97
N LYS A 10 -12.68 -6.13 20.87
CA LYS A 10 -12.95 -6.05 22.33
C LYS A 10 -14.38 -5.69 22.78
N GLN A 11 -15.34 -5.39 21.94
CA GLN A 11 -16.66 -4.90 22.37
C GLN A 11 -17.76 -5.98 22.54
N ASN A 12 -17.55 -7.22 22.10
CA ASN A 12 -18.56 -8.28 22.20
C ASN A 12 -18.08 -9.58 22.86
N THR A 13 -16.97 -9.54 23.56
CA THR A 13 -16.26 -10.75 24.02
C THR A 13 -17.02 -11.55 25.09
N LEU A 14 -17.85 -10.92 25.92
CA LEU A 14 -18.58 -11.59 27.00
C LEU A 14 -19.79 -12.40 26.50
N THR A 15 -20.49 -11.92 25.49
CA THR A 15 -21.70 -12.60 24.99
C THR A 15 -21.36 -13.78 24.07
N ILE A 16 -20.31 -13.65 23.28
CA ILE A 16 -19.85 -14.71 22.36
C ILE A 16 -19.18 -15.85 23.14
N SER A 17 -18.42 -15.55 24.20
CA SER A 17 -17.78 -16.55 25.04
C SER A 17 -18.76 -17.42 25.79
N ALA A 18 -19.86 -16.83 26.30
CA ALA A 18 -20.90 -17.57 27.00
C ALA A 18 -21.77 -18.42 26.05
N LEU A 19 -22.04 -17.92 24.85
CA LEU A 19 -22.80 -18.65 23.84
C LEU A 19 -21.98 -19.78 23.20
N MET A 20 -20.68 -19.58 22.96
CA MET A 20 -19.79 -20.63 22.48
C MET A 20 -19.57 -21.72 23.52
N CYS A 21 -19.46 -21.41 24.82
CA CYS A 21 -19.35 -22.42 25.86
C CYS A 21 -20.61 -23.26 26.00
N ALA A 22 -21.81 -22.67 25.88
CA ALA A 22 -23.08 -23.41 25.98
C ALA A 22 -23.30 -24.35 24.78
N THR A 23 -23.03 -23.85 23.55
CA THR A 23 -23.15 -24.66 22.32
C THR A 23 -22.06 -25.73 22.22
N MET A 24 -20.83 -25.48 22.73
CA MET A 24 -19.77 -26.47 22.75
C MET A 24 -20.03 -27.61 23.74
N ALA A 25 -20.67 -27.34 24.89
CA ALA A 25 -21.03 -28.39 25.87
C ALA A 25 -22.12 -29.34 25.32
N GLU A 26 -23.05 -28.87 24.50
CA GLU A 26 -24.06 -29.72 23.84
C GLU A 26 -23.47 -30.47 22.63
N GLN A 27 -22.59 -29.83 21.85
CA GLN A 27 -21.89 -30.48 20.74
C GLN A 27 -20.89 -31.56 21.24
N ASP A 28 -20.20 -31.31 22.36
CA ASP A 28 -19.31 -32.29 23.00
C ASP A 28 -20.03 -33.62 23.32
N LYS A 29 -21.29 -33.55 23.71
CA LYS A 29 -22.09 -34.73 24.03
C LYS A 29 -22.53 -35.52 22.79
N CYS A 30 -22.76 -34.82 21.67
CA CYS A 30 -23.17 -35.42 20.41
C CYS A 30 -21.99 -36.02 19.61
N ILE A 31 -20.77 -35.47 19.76
CA ILE A 31 -19.57 -35.88 18.99
C ILE A 31 -18.83 -37.03 19.69
N ARG A 32 -18.87 -37.09 21.04
CA ARG A 32 -18.29 -38.21 21.79
C ARG A 32 -18.90 -39.59 21.44
N ASP A 33 -20.16 -39.58 21.02
CA ASP A 33 -20.87 -40.79 20.61
C ASP A 33 -20.47 -41.28 19.18
N LYS A 34 -19.70 -40.50 18.40
CA LYS A 34 -19.32 -40.84 17.01
C LYS A 34 -17.84 -41.13 16.80
N GLY A 35 -17.02 -41.06 17.84
CA GLY A 35 -15.57 -41.37 17.73
C GLY A 35 -14.75 -40.38 16.90
N GLU A 36 -15.28 -39.18 16.62
CA GLU A 36 -14.57 -38.13 15.84
C GLU A 36 -13.58 -37.35 16.72
N THR A 37 -12.39 -37.11 16.18
CA THR A 37 -11.36 -36.28 16.83
C THR A 37 -11.75 -34.82 16.77
N MET A 38 -12.07 -34.20 17.91
CA MET A 38 -12.41 -32.79 17.96
C MET A 38 -11.20 -31.89 17.85
N ALA A 39 -11.24 -30.87 17.02
CA ALA A 39 -10.27 -29.79 17.02
C ALA A 39 -10.49 -28.90 18.26
N LYS A 40 -9.41 -28.62 19.00
CA LYS A 40 -9.44 -27.71 20.15
C LYS A 40 -8.82 -26.38 19.77
N ILE A 41 -9.60 -25.29 19.89
CA ILE A 41 -9.11 -23.92 19.74
C ILE A 41 -8.90 -23.33 21.15
N ILE A 42 -7.69 -22.87 21.42
CA ILE A 42 -7.33 -22.20 22.68
C ILE A 42 -7.00 -20.75 22.39
N VAL A 43 -7.81 -19.82 22.92
CA VAL A 43 -7.53 -18.38 22.90
C VAL A 43 -6.96 -17.98 24.26
N ASN A 44 -5.65 -17.63 24.28
CA ASN A 44 -4.98 -17.19 25.50
C ASN A 44 -4.79 -15.66 25.45
N ASN A 45 -5.68 -14.91 26.09
CA ASN A 45 -5.67 -13.47 26.16
C ASN A 45 -4.60 -12.89 27.10
N GLU A 46 -3.97 -13.72 27.92
CA GLU A 46 -2.86 -13.33 28.79
C GLU A 46 -1.51 -13.25 28.03
N ASN A 47 -1.42 -13.94 26.89
CA ASN A 47 -0.20 -14.00 26.08
C ASN A 47 -0.31 -13.10 24.84
N LYS A 48 -0.35 -11.78 25.05
CA LYS A 48 -0.34 -10.80 23.97
C LYS A 48 1.04 -10.80 23.29
N LYS A 49 1.04 -10.88 21.96
CA LYS A 49 2.27 -10.86 21.14
C LYS A 49 2.58 -9.44 20.65
N SER A 50 1.60 -8.80 20.00
CA SER A 50 1.74 -7.51 19.36
C SER A 50 0.37 -6.87 19.16
N THR A 51 0.35 -5.65 18.61
CA THR A 51 -0.87 -4.96 18.19
C THR A 51 -0.88 -4.88 16.68
N ILE A 52 -1.98 -5.34 16.08
CA ILE A 52 -2.20 -5.21 14.64
C ILE A 52 -2.45 -3.73 14.32
N ALA A 53 -1.57 -3.13 13.52
CA ALA A 53 -1.75 -1.79 13.03
C ALA A 53 -2.89 -1.76 12.00
N PRO A 54 -3.82 -0.79 12.06
CA PRO A 54 -4.88 -0.68 11.06
C PRO A 54 -4.36 -0.58 9.63
N GLU A 55 -3.21 0.03 9.43
CA GLU A 55 -2.56 0.29 8.15
C GLU A 55 -2.15 -0.99 7.41
N ILE A 56 -2.18 -2.16 8.07
CA ILE A 56 -2.04 -3.47 7.40
C ILE A 56 -3.15 -3.70 6.36
N TYR A 57 -4.29 -3.03 6.50
CA TYR A 57 -5.40 -3.08 5.55
C TYR A 57 -5.41 -1.86 4.61
N GLY A 58 -4.23 -1.30 4.31
CA GLY A 58 -4.05 -0.17 3.43
C GLY A 58 -4.24 -0.50 1.95
N HIS A 59 -4.34 0.55 1.15
CA HIS A 59 -4.54 0.47 -0.28
C HIS A 59 -3.57 1.34 -1.04
N PHE A 60 -3.34 0.98 -2.30
CA PHE A 60 -2.47 1.67 -3.22
C PHE A 60 -3.25 2.17 -4.44
N SER A 61 -3.03 3.42 -4.80
CA SER A 61 -3.53 4.03 -6.03
C SER A 61 -2.40 4.69 -6.80
N GLU A 62 -2.40 4.51 -8.10
CA GLU A 62 -1.35 4.99 -8.99
C GLU A 62 -1.95 5.61 -10.25
N HIS A 63 -1.25 6.56 -10.84
CA HIS A 63 -1.51 7.00 -12.21
C HIS A 63 -1.16 5.88 -13.19
N LEU A 64 -1.97 4.82 -13.15
CA LEU A 64 -1.84 3.61 -13.92
C LEU A 64 -3.20 3.23 -14.49
N GLY A 65 -3.29 3.07 -15.81
CA GLY A 65 -4.50 2.65 -16.48
C GLY A 65 -5.69 3.52 -16.10
N ARG A 66 -6.76 2.89 -15.62
CA ARG A 66 -7.98 3.57 -15.17
C ARG A 66 -8.15 3.56 -13.64
N CYS A 67 -7.04 3.53 -12.88
CA CYS A 67 -7.13 3.60 -11.43
C CYS A 67 -7.58 4.98 -10.96
N ILE A 68 -6.86 6.02 -11.36
CA ILE A 68 -7.19 7.40 -11.00
C ILE A 68 -8.33 7.92 -11.88
N TYR A 69 -8.07 8.09 -13.18
CA TYR A 69 -9.06 8.60 -14.13
C TYR A 69 -10.08 7.51 -14.46
N GLU A 70 -11.36 7.88 -14.50
CA GLU A 70 -12.53 6.99 -14.66
C GLU A 70 -12.79 6.04 -13.46
N GLY A 71 -11.77 5.69 -12.70
CA GLY A 71 -11.87 4.88 -11.49
C GLY A 71 -12.22 5.69 -10.26
N LEU A 72 -11.27 6.45 -9.73
CA LEU A 72 -11.47 7.31 -8.56
C LEU A 72 -12.04 8.68 -8.94
N PHE A 73 -11.52 9.26 -10.00
CA PHE A 73 -11.75 10.66 -10.40
C PHE A 73 -12.33 10.73 -11.80
N VAL A 74 -13.45 11.43 -11.92
CA VAL A 74 -14.15 11.66 -13.19
C VAL A 74 -14.25 13.14 -13.57
N GLY A 75 -13.76 14.02 -12.69
CA GLY A 75 -13.89 15.46 -12.84
C GLY A 75 -15.25 15.99 -12.38
N GLU A 76 -15.25 17.26 -11.97
CA GLU A 76 -16.42 17.91 -11.35
C GLU A 76 -17.61 18.07 -12.32
N ASN A 77 -17.33 18.16 -13.62
CA ASN A 77 -18.32 18.37 -14.66
C ASN A 77 -18.82 17.05 -15.30
N SER A 78 -18.46 15.90 -14.76
CA SER A 78 -18.91 14.61 -15.25
C SER A 78 -20.39 14.38 -14.95
N ASP A 79 -21.08 13.68 -15.87
CA ASP A 79 -22.45 13.20 -15.65
C ASP A 79 -22.50 12.04 -14.63
N ILE A 80 -21.35 11.38 -14.36
CA ILE A 80 -21.23 10.38 -13.32
C ILE A 80 -21.31 11.06 -11.95
N PRO A 81 -22.17 10.60 -11.01
CA PRO A 81 -22.31 11.21 -9.70
C PRO A 81 -20.96 11.34 -8.98
N ASN A 82 -20.62 12.56 -8.60
CA ASN A 82 -19.34 12.86 -7.97
C ASN A 82 -19.42 13.98 -6.93
N VAL A 83 -18.44 14.03 -6.03
CA VAL A 83 -18.21 15.14 -5.11
C VAL A 83 -16.79 15.64 -5.35
N ASN A 84 -16.63 16.87 -5.81
CA ASN A 84 -15.33 17.44 -6.16
C ASN A 84 -14.55 16.56 -7.16
N GLY A 85 -15.26 15.96 -8.11
CA GLY A 85 -14.71 15.09 -9.13
C GLY A 85 -14.47 13.62 -8.70
N MET A 86 -14.61 13.28 -7.41
CA MET A 86 -14.49 11.92 -6.92
C MET A 86 -15.81 11.16 -7.07
N ARG A 87 -15.80 9.97 -7.65
CA ARG A 87 -17.00 9.13 -7.83
C ARG A 87 -17.64 8.78 -6.49
N THR A 88 -18.92 9.09 -6.33
CA THR A 88 -19.63 8.83 -5.07
C THR A 88 -19.80 7.35 -4.78
N ASP A 89 -20.11 6.52 -5.77
CA ASP A 89 -20.27 5.08 -5.65
C ASP A 89 -18.97 4.40 -5.14
N VAL A 90 -17.83 4.82 -5.68
CA VAL A 90 -16.50 4.32 -5.29
C VAL A 90 -16.15 4.81 -3.88
N VAL A 91 -16.30 6.10 -3.61
CA VAL A 91 -16.01 6.68 -2.27
C VAL A 91 -16.85 6.02 -1.19
N ASP A 92 -18.15 5.78 -1.46
CA ASP A 92 -19.05 5.13 -0.48
C ASP A 92 -18.65 3.68 -0.22
N ALA A 93 -18.25 2.93 -1.26
CA ALA A 93 -17.74 1.58 -1.12
C ALA A 93 -16.44 1.52 -0.29
N LEU A 94 -15.49 2.45 -0.54
CA LEU A 94 -14.24 2.54 0.21
C LEU A 94 -14.47 2.94 1.68
N LYS A 95 -15.45 3.82 1.95
CA LYS A 95 -15.88 4.14 3.32
C LYS A 95 -16.47 2.92 4.04
N GLU A 96 -17.26 2.12 3.36
CA GLU A 96 -17.81 0.87 3.91
C GLU A 96 -16.67 -0.09 4.30
N MET A 97 -15.62 -0.19 3.48
CA MET A 97 -14.41 -0.97 3.76
C MET A 97 -13.57 -0.38 4.89
N LYS A 98 -13.73 0.90 5.22
CA LYS A 98 -12.95 1.63 6.25
C LYS A 98 -11.45 1.59 5.99
N ILE A 99 -11.05 1.87 4.75
CA ILE A 99 -9.63 1.84 4.39
C ILE A 99 -8.83 2.77 5.31
N PRO A 100 -7.73 2.30 5.93
CA PRO A 100 -7.04 3.07 6.95
C PRO A 100 -6.00 4.04 6.38
N VAL A 101 -5.43 3.73 5.23
CA VAL A 101 -4.39 4.52 4.56
C VAL A 101 -4.48 4.32 3.05
N LEU A 102 -4.19 5.39 2.30
CA LEU A 102 -4.11 5.37 0.85
C LEU A 102 -2.75 5.89 0.38
N ARG A 103 -2.05 5.09 -0.42
CA ARG A 103 -0.76 5.43 -1.05
C ARG A 103 -0.98 6.02 -2.44
N TRP A 104 -0.28 7.12 -2.78
CA TRP A 104 -0.31 7.87 -4.04
C TRP A 104 1.00 8.68 -4.20
N PRO A 105 1.49 9.12 -5.37
CA PRO A 105 0.85 9.08 -6.70
C PRO A 105 1.09 7.79 -7.47
N GLY A 106 1.89 6.89 -6.93
CA GLY A 106 2.19 5.64 -7.59
C GLY A 106 3.35 4.89 -6.98
N GLY A 107 3.69 3.81 -7.67
CA GLY A 107 4.91 3.07 -7.63
C GLY A 107 5.91 3.67 -8.62
N CYS A 108 6.11 3.03 -9.78
CA CYS A 108 7.03 3.54 -10.82
C CYS A 108 6.68 4.95 -11.29
N PHE A 109 5.40 5.31 -11.36
CA PHE A 109 4.99 6.66 -11.74
C PHE A 109 5.51 7.72 -10.77
N ALA A 110 5.63 7.42 -9.47
CA ALA A 110 6.08 8.39 -8.48
C ALA A 110 7.48 8.94 -8.77
N ASP A 111 8.39 8.12 -9.31
CA ASP A 111 9.77 8.50 -9.60
C ASP A 111 9.94 9.23 -10.95
N GLU A 112 8.83 9.48 -11.68
CA GLU A 112 8.75 10.39 -12.83
C GLU A 112 7.80 11.57 -12.56
N TYR A 113 7.07 11.59 -11.45
CA TYR A 113 6.08 12.60 -11.14
C TYR A 113 6.70 13.86 -10.54
N HIS A 114 6.53 14.99 -11.22
CA HIS A 114 6.90 16.31 -10.75
C HIS A 114 5.65 17.00 -10.16
N TRP A 115 5.56 17.07 -8.86
CA TRP A 115 4.36 17.47 -8.13
C TRP A 115 3.82 18.85 -8.49
N MET A 116 4.70 19.80 -8.90
CA MET A 116 4.29 21.12 -9.36
C MET A 116 3.46 21.08 -10.64
N ASP A 117 3.60 20.04 -11.45
CA ASP A 117 2.81 19.85 -12.66
C ASP A 117 1.33 19.50 -12.34
N GLY A 118 1.06 18.99 -11.11
CA GLY A 118 -0.26 18.59 -10.64
C GLY A 118 -0.94 19.58 -9.67
N ILE A 119 -0.51 20.84 -9.63
CA ILE A 119 -1.12 21.88 -8.78
C ILE A 119 -1.58 23.10 -9.61
N GLY A 120 -2.35 23.99 -8.97
CA GLY A 120 -2.91 25.17 -9.63
C GLY A 120 -4.11 24.86 -10.53
N PRO A 121 -4.54 25.85 -11.36
CA PRO A 121 -5.68 25.69 -12.26
C PRO A 121 -5.50 24.51 -13.22
N LYS A 122 -6.47 23.60 -13.28
CA LYS A 122 -6.38 22.33 -14.03
C LYS A 122 -6.04 22.53 -15.51
N GLU A 123 -6.60 23.55 -16.13
CA GLU A 123 -6.37 23.89 -17.54
C GLU A 123 -4.94 24.41 -17.84
N LYS A 124 -4.18 24.74 -16.81
CA LYS A 124 -2.78 25.19 -16.91
C LYS A 124 -1.77 24.14 -16.48
N ARG A 125 -2.24 23.02 -15.93
CA ARG A 125 -1.36 21.94 -15.48
C ARG A 125 -0.60 21.35 -16.66
N LYS A 126 0.67 21.07 -16.44
CA LYS A 126 1.54 20.54 -17.47
C LYS A 126 1.21 19.07 -17.71
N LYS A 127 1.08 18.70 -18.98
CA LYS A 127 0.87 17.30 -19.38
C LYS A 127 2.19 16.58 -19.47
N MET A 128 2.17 15.28 -19.17
CA MET A 128 3.32 14.39 -19.31
C MET A 128 2.93 13.09 -20.00
N ILE A 129 3.90 12.37 -20.54
CA ILE A 129 3.68 11.01 -21.03
C ILE A 129 3.95 10.06 -19.88
N ASN A 130 2.99 9.20 -19.58
CA ASN A 130 3.17 8.09 -18.64
C ASN A 130 3.95 6.98 -19.34
N THR A 131 5.27 6.99 -19.17
CA THR A 131 6.17 6.09 -19.90
C THR A 131 6.14 4.66 -19.36
N HIS A 132 5.81 4.49 -18.08
CA HIS A 132 5.70 3.17 -17.47
C HIS A 132 4.37 2.49 -17.82
N TRP A 133 3.28 3.27 -17.84
CA TRP A 133 1.94 2.69 -17.90
C TRP A 133 1.17 3.12 -19.15
N GLY A 134 1.29 2.29 -20.19
CA GLY A 134 0.46 2.39 -21.39
C GLY A 134 0.86 3.46 -22.41
N GLY A 135 1.86 4.29 -22.13
CA GLY A 135 2.32 5.37 -23.04
C GLY A 135 1.29 6.47 -23.27
N VAL A 136 0.38 6.68 -22.32
CA VAL A 136 -0.70 7.66 -22.42
C VAL A 136 -0.28 9.04 -21.91
N VAL A 137 -1.03 10.07 -22.32
CA VAL A 137 -0.82 11.42 -21.81
C VAL A 137 -1.57 11.60 -20.51
N GLU A 138 -0.83 11.87 -19.44
CA GLU A 138 -1.38 12.33 -18.16
C GLU A 138 -1.60 13.84 -18.22
N ASP A 139 -2.81 14.31 -17.89
CA ASP A 139 -3.14 15.71 -17.89
C ASP A 139 -2.98 16.40 -16.54
N ASN A 140 -2.64 15.61 -15.52
CA ASN A 140 -2.44 16.03 -14.13
C ASN A 140 -3.65 16.73 -13.51
N SER A 141 -4.88 16.45 -14.01
CA SER A 141 -6.11 17.00 -13.43
C SER A 141 -6.40 16.41 -12.03
N PHE A 142 -5.78 15.29 -11.69
CA PHE A 142 -5.70 14.76 -10.33
C PHE A 142 -4.26 14.93 -9.80
N GLY A 143 -4.09 15.75 -8.78
CA GLY A 143 -2.80 16.04 -8.17
C GLY A 143 -2.91 16.14 -6.65
N THR A 144 -2.03 16.93 -6.03
CA THR A 144 -1.95 17.06 -4.57
C THR A 144 -3.30 17.41 -3.93
N HIS A 145 -3.97 18.43 -4.43
CA HIS A 145 -5.25 18.89 -3.86
C HIS A 145 -6.35 17.83 -3.96
N GLU A 146 -6.44 17.17 -5.10
CA GLU A 146 -7.43 16.12 -5.35
C GLU A 146 -7.16 14.88 -4.49
N PHE A 147 -5.90 14.50 -4.29
CA PHE A 147 -5.53 13.39 -3.42
C PHE A 147 -5.91 13.65 -1.95
N PHE A 148 -5.57 14.82 -1.43
CA PHE A 148 -5.93 15.17 -0.05
C PHE A 148 -7.44 15.32 0.13
N GLU A 149 -8.16 15.82 -0.87
CA GLU A 149 -9.63 15.85 -0.87
C GLU A 149 -10.22 14.44 -0.84
N LEU A 150 -9.69 13.52 -1.64
CA LEU A 150 -10.10 12.11 -1.60
C LEU A 150 -9.87 11.50 -0.21
N CYS A 151 -8.68 11.66 0.36
CA CYS A 151 -8.40 11.15 1.71
C CYS A 151 -9.31 11.78 2.78
N ARG A 152 -9.63 13.08 2.66
CA ARG A 152 -10.60 13.75 3.52
C ARG A 152 -12.00 13.14 3.42
N GLN A 153 -12.46 12.85 2.20
CA GLN A 153 -13.76 12.18 1.99
C GLN A 153 -13.77 10.78 2.56
N LEU A 154 -12.69 10.02 2.43
CA LEU A 154 -12.55 8.66 2.93
C LEU A 154 -12.35 8.61 4.45
N GLY A 155 -11.77 9.64 5.04
CA GLY A 155 -11.37 9.66 6.46
C GLY A 155 -10.18 8.75 6.73
N CYS A 156 -9.30 8.54 5.75
CA CYS A 156 -8.11 7.69 5.86
C CYS A 156 -6.83 8.53 6.03
N LYS A 157 -5.77 7.86 6.48
CA LYS A 157 -4.41 8.42 6.50
C LYS A 157 -3.83 8.55 5.11
N THR A 158 -2.85 9.44 4.97
CA THR A 158 -2.18 9.74 3.72
C THR A 158 -0.80 9.08 3.67
N TYR A 159 -0.50 8.44 2.53
CA TYR A 159 0.84 7.98 2.20
C TYR A 159 1.24 8.59 0.86
N VAL A 160 2.07 9.62 0.92
CA VAL A 160 2.59 10.32 -0.27
C VAL A 160 3.95 9.73 -0.64
N ASN A 161 4.13 9.35 -1.90
CA ASN A 161 5.40 8.80 -2.38
C ASN A 161 6.17 9.86 -3.18
N GLY A 162 7.38 10.19 -2.72
CA GLY A 162 8.22 11.24 -3.31
C GLY A 162 9.12 10.72 -4.42
N ASN A 163 9.42 11.60 -5.38
CA ASN A 163 10.27 11.33 -6.52
C ASN A 163 11.76 11.43 -6.16
N LEU A 164 12.42 10.30 -5.94
CA LEU A 164 13.87 10.23 -5.77
C LEU A 164 14.59 9.93 -7.09
N GLY A 165 13.91 9.25 -8.02
CA GLY A 165 14.49 8.78 -9.28
C GLY A 165 14.87 9.91 -10.23
N SER A 166 13.92 10.75 -10.64
CA SER A 166 14.16 11.88 -11.56
C SER A 166 14.05 13.26 -10.90
N GLY A 167 13.54 13.32 -9.66
CA GLY A 167 13.38 14.56 -8.90
C GLY A 167 14.67 15.06 -8.26
N THR A 168 14.53 16.12 -7.48
CA THR A 168 15.63 16.70 -6.71
C THR A 168 15.28 16.77 -5.23
N VAL A 169 16.29 16.81 -4.36
CA VAL A 169 16.13 17.03 -2.92
C VAL A 169 15.30 18.28 -2.63
N ARG A 170 15.55 19.36 -3.38
CA ARG A 170 14.84 20.61 -3.24
C ARG A 170 13.36 20.45 -3.58
N GLU A 171 13.05 19.82 -4.69
CA GLU A 171 11.67 19.57 -5.14
C GLU A 171 10.88 18.75 -4.10
N MET A 172 11.47 17.68 -3.57
CA MET A 172 10.85 16.88 -2.52
C MET A 172 10.61 17.68 -1.23
N SER A 173 11.60 18.47 -0.81
CA SER A 173 11.48 19.34 0.36
C SER A 173 10.40 20.40 0.19
N GLU A 174 10.35 21.06 -0.99
CA GLU A 174 9.34 22.06 -1.32
C GLU A 174 7.92 21.46 -1.37
N TRP A 175 7.77 20.20 -1.80
CA TRP A 175 6.48 19.52 -1.77
C TRP A 175 5.97 19.29 -0.35
N VAL A 176 6.84 18.81 0.54
CA VAL A 176 6.50 18.63 1.96
C VAL A 176 6.16 19.96 2.63
N GLU A 177 6.91 21.04 2.32
CA GLU A 177 6.62 22.39 2.79
C GLU A 177 5.27 22.91 2.28
N TYR A 178 5.00 22.73 0.97
CA TYR A 178 3.72 23.09 0.34
C TYR A 178 2.53 22.43 1.05
N ILE A 179 2.66 21.16 1.36
CA ILE A 179 1.58 20.38 1.98
C ILE A 179 1.39 20.77 3.45
N THR A 180 2.48 20.93 4.22
CA THR A 180 2.39 20.88 5.69
C THR A 180 2.64 22.20 6.40
N PHE A 181 3.27 23.20 5.76
CA PHE A 181 3.66 24.41 6.48
C PHE A 181 2.52 25.42 6.61
N ASN A 182 2.28 25.87 7.83
CA ASN A 182 1.23 26.87 8.18
C ASN A 182 1.80 28.28 8.47
N GLY A 183 3.01 28.57 8.00
CA GLY A 183 3.63 29.88 8.18
C GLY A 183 3.60 30.72 6.92
N VAL A 184 4.51 31.69 6.86
CA VAL A 184 4.77 32.53 5.68
C VAL A 184 6.00 31.98 4.97
N SER A 185 5.80 31.45 3.78
CA SER A 185 6.87 30.95 2.92
C SER A 185 6.39 30.86 1.47
N PRO A 186 7.31 30.81 0.50
CA PRO A 186 6.91 30.70 -0.91
C PRO A 186 5.97 29.53 -1.20
N MET A 187 6.20 28.36 -0.58
CA MET A 187 5.38 27.17 -0.81
C MET A 187 4.03 27.25 -0.08
N ALA A 188 3.98 27.76 1.14
CA ALA A 188 2.72 27.98 1.84
C ALA A 188 1.87 29.05 1.14
N ASP A 189 2.48 30.11 0.64
CA ASP A 189 1.79 31.17 -0.10
C ASP A 189 1.26 30.60 -1.44
N LEU A 190 2.05 29.80 -2.16
CA LEU A 190 1.61 29.12 -3.38
C LEU A 190 0.42 28.18 -3.13
N ARG A 191 0.39 27.44 -2.00
CA ARG A 191 -0.78 26.62 -1.64
C ARG A 191 -2.03 27.47 -1.49
N LYS A 192 -1.93 28.61 -0.80
CA LYS A 192 -3.04 29.57 -0.59
C LYS A 192 -3.50 30.18 -1.92
N GLU A 193 -2.56 30.58 -2.78
CA GLU A 193 -2.84 31.07 -4.13
C GLU A 193 -3.60 30.02 -4.97
N ASN A 194 -3.30 28.74 -4.77
CA ASN A 194 -3.97 27.62 -5.40
C ASN A 194 -5.31 27.25 -4.70
N GLY A 195 -5.78 28.07 -3.76
CA GLY A 195 -7.11 27.96 -3.17
C GLY A 195 -7.21 27.09 -1.92
N HIS A 196 -6.10 26.74 -1.27
CA HIS A 196 -6.13 25.99 -0.01
C HIS A 196 -5.37 26.72 1.11
N GLU A 197 -6.13 27.37 1.98
CA GLU A 197 -5.56 28.21 3.06
C GLU A 197 -4.81 27.37 4.09
N GLU A 198 -5.46 26.33 4.63
CA GLU A 198 -4.92 25.51 5.69
C GLU A 198 -3.97 24.42 5.14
N PRO A 199 -2.92 24.02 5.88
CA PRO A 199 -2.08 22.91 5.49
C PRO A 199 -2.81 21.57 5.67
N TRP A 200 -2.29 20.56 4.97
CA TRP A 200 -2.68 19.16 5.19
C TRP A 200 -1.68 18.46 6.13
N THR A 201 -2.01 17.22 6.48
CA THR A 201 -1.16 16.31 7.22
C THR A 201 -0.63 15.22 6.29
N ILE A 202 0.67 14.96 6.35
CA ILE A 202 1.27 13.75 5.78
C ILE A 202 1.50 12.76 6.92
N ASP A 203 0.84 11.60 6.86
CA ASP A 203 1.06 10.55 7.85
C ASP A 203 2.31 9.73 7.51
N TYR A 204 2.47 9.37 6.23
CA TYR A 204 3.59 8.59 5.71
C TYR A 204 4.15 9.22 4.44
N PHE A 205 5.46 9.18 4.30
CA PHE A 205 6.15 9.70 3.12
C PHE A 205 7.20 8.70 2.63
N GLY A 206 6.97 8.17 1.43
CA GLY A 206 7.93 7.31 0.74
C GLY A 206 9.05 8.14 0.11
N VAL A 207 10.29 7.76 0.36
CA VAL A 207 11.46 8.41 -0.21
C VAL A 207 12.01 7.53 -1.33
N GLY A 208 11.38 7.62 -2.49
CA GLY A 208 11.62 6.77 -3.65
C GLY A 208 10.69 5.55 -3.70
N ASN A 209 10.70 4.87 -4.84
CA ASN A 209 9.98 3.64 -5.12
C ASN A 209 10.80 2.75 -6.07
N GLU A 210 10.95 1.46 -5.73
CA GLU A 210 11.63 0.48 -6.60
C GLU A 210 12.93 1.00 -7.21
N ASN A 211 13.73 1.69 -6.42
CA ASN A 211 14.93 2.35 -6.93
C ASN A 211 16.01 1.38 -7.46
N TRP A 212 15.84 0.08 -7.16
CA TRP A 212 16.58 -1.02 -7.81
C TRP A 212 16.14 -1.26 -9.28
N GLY A 213 14.96 -0.79 -9.66
CA GLY A 213 14.34 -0.97 -10.97
C GLY A 213 13.88 0.36 -11.58
N CYS A 214 12.57 0.52 -11.74
CA CYS A 214 11.98 1.68 -12.42
C CYS A 214 12.28 3.03 -11.75
N GLY A 215 12.55 3.06 -10.46
CA GLY A 215 12.92 4.27 -9.72
C GLY A 215 14.38 4.68 -9.84
N GLY A 216 15.11 4.22 -10.86
CA GLY A 216 16.46 4.73 -11.15
C GLY A 216 17.54 3.68 -11.37
N ASN A 217 17.21 2.38 -11.33
CA ASN A 217 18.13 1.26 -11.56
C ASN A 217 19.44 1.37 -10.73
N MET A 218 19.26 1.64 -9.43
CA MET A 218 20.35 1.93 -8.50
C MET A 218 20.87 0.66 -7.84
N ARG A 219 22.14 0.72 -7.43
CA ARG A 219 22.68 -0.25 -6.46
C ARG A 219 22.20 0.11 -5.05
N PRO A 220 22.04 -0.86 -4.13
CA PRO A 220 21.50 -0.61 -2.80
C PRO A 220 22.29 0.43 -1.98
N GLU A 221 23.62 0.42 -2.09
CA GLU A 221 24.48 1.39 -1.39
C GLU A 221 24.27 2.82 -1.93
N HIS A 222 24.15 2.97 -3.26
CA HIS A 222 23.89 4.27 -3.88
C HIS A 222 22.50 4.81 -3.50
N TYR A 223 21.48 3.96 -3.55
CA TYR A 223 20.15 4.34 -3.09
C TYR A 223 20.18 4.76 -1.62
N ALA A 224 20.84 4.00 -0.76
CA ALA A 224 20.92 4.31 0.67
C ALA A 224 21.61 5.66 0.95
N ASP A 225 22.64 6.01 0.19
CA ASP A 225 23.29 7.33 0.27
C ASP A 225 22.36 8.45 -0.19
N GLU A 226 21.63 8.26 -1.29
CA GLU A 226 20.60 9.20 -1.76
C GLU A 226 19.44 9.28 -0.75
N TYR A 227 18.95 8.16 -0.23
CA TYR A 227 17.93 8.14 0.80
C TYR A 227 18.34 9.00 2.01
N ARG A 228 19.54 8.80 2.55
CA ARG A 228 20.07 9.59 3.68
C ARG A 228 20.05 11.08 3.36
N ARG A 229 20.40 11.46 2.16
CA ARG A 229 20.40 12.84 1.68
C ARG A 229 18.98 13.40 1.56
N TYR A 230 18.09 12.70 0.86
CA TYR A 230 16.72 13.16 0.63
C TYR A 230 15.90 13.22 1.92
N GLN A 231 15.90 12.16 2.73
CA GLN A 231 15.13 12.11 3.96
C GLN A 231 15.53 13.21 4.97
N THR A 232 16.78 13.67 4.93
CA THR A 232 17.24 14.79 5.79
C THR A 232 16.44 16.06 5.54
N TYR A 233 15.92 16.27 4.35
CA TYR A 233 15.16 17.44 3.95
C TYR A 233 13.64 17.20 3.91
N VAL A 234 13.17 16.00 4.13
CA VAL A 234 11.78 15.70 4.44
C VAL A 234 11.57 16.02 5.91
N ARG A 235 11.17 17.26 6.19
CA ARG A 235 11.09 17.82 7.54
C ARG A 235 9.67 18.01 7.99
N ASN A 236 9.44 17.89 9.29
CA ASN A 236 8.19 18.24 9.91
C ASN A 236 8.06 19.78 10.02
N TYR A 237 7.56 20.42 9.00
CA TYR A 237 7.32 21.87 9.01
C TYR A 237 6.19 22.28 9.96
N ALA A 238 5.23 21.38 10.24
CA ALA A 238 4.14 21.63 11.17
C ALA A 238 4.56 21.56 12.65
N GLY A 239 5.75 21.01 12.96
CA GLY A 239 6.34 20.97 14.29
C GLY A 239 5.71 19.97 15.27
N ASN A 240 4.44 19.65 15.12
CA ASN A 240 3.64 18.80 16.03
C ASN A 240 3.16 17.49 15.41
N GLN A 241 3.47 17.24 14.14
CA GLN A 241 3.08 16.04 13.43
C GLN A 241 4.30 15.39 12.81
N PRO A 242 4.81 14.29 13.36
CA PRO A 242 5.89 13.55 12.75
C PRO A 242 5.42 12.95 11.42
N ILE A 243 6.24 13.10 10.39
CA ILE A 243 6.07 12.41 9.12
C ILE A 243 6.82 11.09 9.24
N ASN A 244 6.11 9.96 9.10
CA ASN A 244 6.74 8.65 9.07
C ASN A 244 7.42 8.44 7.71
N LYS A 245 8.74 8.26 7.71
CA LYS A 245 9.54 8.13 6.50
C LYS A 245 9.74 6.68 6.12
N ILE A 246 9.39 6.34 4.89
CA ILE A 246 9.50 4.99 4.37
C ILE A 246 10.67 4.93 3.38
N CYS A 247 11.65 4.09 3.70
CA CYS A 247 12.79 3.79 2.85
C CYS A 247 12.41 2.72 1.82
N CYS A 248 12.83 2.88 0.56
CA CYS A 248 12.59 1.87 -0.47
C CYS A 248 13.38 0.59 -0.13
N GLY A 249 12.63 -0.47 0.08
CA GLY A 249 13.16 -1.79 0.38
C GLY A 249 13.29 -2.69 -0.85
N PRO A 250 13.46 -4.00 -0.65
CA PRO A 250 13.79 -4.95 -1.69
C PRO A 250 12.62 -5.31 -2.61
N ASN A 251 12.97 -5.86 -3.77
CA ASN A 251 12.09 -6.69 -4.58
C ASN A 251 12.17 -8.13 -4.06
N VAL A 252 11.02 -8.70 -3.72
CA VAL A 252 10.87 -10.12 -3.33
C VAL A 252 11.97 -10.55 -2.34
N ASP A 253 12.81 -11.48 -2.70
CA ASP A 253 13.85 -12.12 -1.90
C ASP A 253 15.25 -11.52 -2.10
N ASP A 254 15.35 -10.28 -2.57
CA ASP A 254 16.64 -9.57 -2.60
C ASP A 254 17.08 -9.18 -1.18
N TYR A 255 17.49 -10.18 -0.41
CA TYR A 255 17.99 -10.01 0.96
C TYR A 255 19.27 -9.18 1.02
N GLU A 256 20.05 -9.18 -0.06
CA GLU A 256 21.25 -8.33 -0.18
C GLU A 256 20.89 -6.85 -0.26
N TRP A 257 19.80 -6.49 -0.95
CA TRP A 257 19.28 -5.13 -0.92
C TRP A 257 18.97 -4.68 0.51
N THR A 258 18.17 -5.45 1.24
CA THR A 258 17.83 -5.12 2.64
C THR A 258 19.07 -4.96 3.49
N LYS A 259 20.00 -5.92 3.43
CA LYS A 259 21.22 -5.91 4.22
C LYS A 259 22.08 -4.68 3.93
N LYS A 260 22.31 -4.36 2.67
CA LYS A 260 23.16 -3.23 2.27
C LYS A 260 22.52 -1.88 2.53
N VAL A 261 21.21 -1.74 2.30
CA VAL A 261 20.48 -0.52 2.62
C VAL A 261 20.52 -0.26 4.12
N MET A 262 20.20 -1.25 4.95
CA MET A 262 20.28 -1.11 6.40
C MET A 262 21.70 -0.77 6.86
N ALA A 263 22.70 -1.51 6.40
CA ALA A 263 24.10 -1.27 6.75
C ALA A 263 24.54 0.15 6.39
N THR A 264 24.28 0.62 5.17
CA THR A 264 24.69 1.95 4.69
C THR A 264 23.93 3.05 5.40
N CYS A 265 22.62 2.89 5.63
CA CYS A 265 21.81 3.89 6.34
C CYS A 265 22.27 4.07 7.78
N PHE A 266 22.68 3.00 8.46
CA PHE A 266 23.11 3.06 9.87
C PHE A 266 24.62 3.32 10.04
N ASP A 267 25.40 3.33 8.96
CA ASP A 267 26.83 3.65 9.05
C ASP A 267 27.03 5.14 9.32
N HIS A 268 27.67 5.46 10.47
CA HIS A 268 27.96 6.84 10.90
C HIS A 268 26.74 7.79 10.80
N CYS A 269 25.55 7.29 11.10
CA CYS A 269 24.33 8.06 11.12
C CYS A 269 24.03 8.59 12.51
N ASP A 270 23.67 9.87 12.63
CA ASP A 270 23.05 10.40 13.85
C ASP A 270 21.52 10.41 13.69
N PRO A 271 20.81 9.38 14.19
CA PRO A 271 19.36 9.28 14.05
C PRO A 271 18.60 10.39 14.80
N LYS A 272 19.29 11.15 15.67
CA LYS A 272 18.71 12.31 16.37
C LYS A 272 18.58 13.54 15.47
N LEU A 273 19.30 13.58 14.34
CA LEU A 273 19.19 14.64 13.36
C LEU A 273 18.08 14.30 12.34
N HIS A 274 16.86 14.73 12.62
CA HIS A 274 15.67 14.61 11.76
C HIS A 274 15.09 13.20 11.61
N GLY A 275 15.47 12.24 12.46
CA GLY A 275 15.14 10.83 12.29
C GLY A 275 15.90 10.20 11.12
N LEU A 276 15.77 8.90 10.92
CA LEU A 276 16.33 8.20 9.77
C LEU A 276 15.24 7.57 8.93
N MET A 277 14.61 6.51 9.42
CA MET A 277 13.47 5.85 8.80
C MET A 277 12.52 5.31 9.87
N ASP A 278 11.24 5.27 9.54
CA ASP A 278 10.18 4.66 10.35
C ASP A 278 9.70 3.34 9.75
N GLY A 279 10.03 3.12 8.48
CA GLY A 279 9.73 1.88 7.78
C GLY A 279 10.68 1.58 6.62
N LEU A 280 10.79 0.30 6.31
CA LEU A 280 11.45 -0.24 5.11
C LEU A 280 10.38 -0.93 4.27
N SER A 281 10.27 -0.59 2.97
CA SER A 281 9.26 -1.20 2.11
C SER A 281 9.64 -2.63 1.70
N LEU A 282 8.65 -3.38 1.21
CA LEU A 282 8.83 -4.70 0.61
C LEU A 282 7.76 -4.87 -0.48
N HIS A 283 8.16 -5.27 -1.67
CA HIS A 283 7.25 -5.58 -2.77
C HIS A 283 7.26 -7.07 -3.08
N TYR A 284 6.08 -7.65 -3.18
CA TYR A 284 5.89 -9.03 -3.62
C TYR A 284 4.57 -9.23 -4.34
N TYR A 285 4.64 -9.57 -5.61
CA TYR A 285 3.49 -9.98 -6.41
C TYR A 285 3.46 -11.49 -6.59
N THR A 286 2.31 -12.09 -6.31
CA THR A 286 2.07 -13.52 -6.54
C THR A 286 1.70 -13.74 -8.00
N LEU A 287 2.58 -14.40 -8.77
CA LEU A 287 2.30 -14.78 -10.15
C LEU A 287 1.58 -16.14 -10.18
N PRO A 288 0.41 -16.28 -10.83
CA PRO A 288 -0.37 -17.51 -10.79
C PRO A 288 0.33 -18.72 -11.41
N GLU A 289 0.96 -18.58 -12.57
CA GLU A 289 1.42 -19.71 -13.37
C GLU A 289 2.91 -20.03 -13.19
N THR A 290 3.78 -19.02 -13.02
CA THR A 290 5.22 -19.23 -12.87
C THR A 290 5.82 -18.28 -11.82
N GLU A 291 6.96 -18.67 -11.26
CA GLU A 291 7.77 -17.81 -10.38
C GLU A 291 8.94 -17.17 -11.13
N ASP A 292 9.27 -17.70 -12.32
CA ASP A 292 10.55 -17.42 -12.98
C ASP A 292 10.43 -16.51 -14.22
N ASP A 293 9.24 -16.29 -14.75
CA ASP A 293 9.04 -15.51 -15.96
C ASP A 293 7.88 -14.53 -15.87
N TRP A 294 8.19 -13.26 -15.74
CA TRP A 294 7.23 -12.15 -15.69
C TRP A 294 6.39 -12.00 -16.98
N ASN A 295 6.77 -12.65 -18.06
CA ASN A 295 6.01 -12.65 -19.30
C ASN A 295 4.90 -13.72 -19.33
N ILE A 296 4.91 -14.65 -18.39
CA ILE A 296 3.95 -15.77 -18.30
C ILE A 296 3.34 -15.75 -16.89
N LYS A 297 2.36 -14.88 -16.67
CA LYS A 297 1.71 -14.76 -15.37
C LYS A 297 0.52 -15.69 -15.20
N GLY A 298 -0.12 -16.03 -16.29
CA GLY A 298 -1.33 -16.84 -16.34
C GLY A 298 -2.62 -16.03 -16.27
N SER A 299 -3.70 -16.64 -16.76
CA SER A 299 -5.02 -16.03 -16.84
C SER A 299 -5.59 -15.70 -15.47
N ALA A 300 -6.27 -14.55 -15.38
CA ALA A 300 -7.01 -14.16 -14.18
C ALA A 300 -8.22 -15.08 -13.94
N THR A 301 -8.88 -15.58 -14.99
CA THR A 301 -10.18 -16.28 -14.90
C THR A 301 -10.19 -17.69 -15.47
N ASP A 302 -9.28 -18.02 -16.40
CA ASP A 302 -9.20 -19.35 -17.03
C ASP A 302 -7.96 -20.09 -16.53
N PHE A 303 -8.13 -20.92 -15.52
CA PHE A 303 -7.05 -21.66 -14.87
C PHE A 303 -7.54 -23.03 -14.36
N THR A 304 -6.61 -23.98 -14.28
CA THR A 304 -6.86 -25.33 -13.75
C THR A 304 -6.87 -25.35 -12.22
N GLU A 305 -7.38 -26.45 -11.65
CA GLU A 305 -7.30 -26.70 -10.20
C GLU A 305 -5.84 -26.69 -9.68
N ASP A 306 -4.92 -27.24 -10.46
CA ASP A 306 -3.49 -27.23 -10.09
C ASP A 306 -2.94 -25.81 -10.00
N ILE A 307 -3.25 -24.94 -10.96
CA ILE A 307 -2.85 -23.52 -10.94
C ILE A 307 -3.47 -22.78 -9.74
N PHE A 308 -4.74 -23.08 -9.43
CA PHE A 308 -5.38 -22.52 -8.23
C PHE A 308 -4.59 -22.82 -6.97
N TYR A 309 -4.25 -24.09 -6.70
CA TYR A 309 -3.50 -24.45 -5.50
C TYR A 309 -2.04 -23.98 -5.53
N GLN A 310 -1.40 -23.96 -6.69
CA GLN A 310 -0.06 -23.40 -6.84
C GLN A 310 -0.03 -21.90 -6.53
N THR A 311 -1.04 -21.15 -6.97
CA THR A 311 -1.15 -19.71 -6.67
C THR A 311 -1.26 -19.48 -5.15
N LEU A 312 -2.10 -20.27 -4.45
CA LEU A 312 -2.18 -20.19 -2.99
C LEU A 312 -0.84 -20.50 -2.31
N LYS A 313 -0.13 -21.53 -2.81
CA LYS A 313 1.19 -21.90 -2.28
C LYS A 313 2.22 -20.78 -2.48
N ARG A 314 2.23 -20.12 -3.65
CA ARG A 314 3.11 -18.98 -3.93
C ARG A 314 2.78 -17.79 -3.05
N GLY A 315 1.49 -17.45 -2.87
CA GLY A 315 1.10 -16.41 -1.93
C GLY A 315 1.61 -16.64 -0.52
N TYR A 316 1.76 -17.91 -0.11
CA TYR A 316 2.31 -18.27 1.21
C TYR A 316 3.81 -17.96 1.35
N PHE A 317 4.54 -17.73 0.26
CA PHE A 317 5.95 -17.32 0.29
C PHE A 317 6.18 -15.99 1.03
N MET A 318 5.17 -15.15 1.14
CA MET A 318 5.20 -13.93 1.97
C MET A 318 5.63 -14.21 3.42
N GLU A 319 5.30 -15.37 3.98
CA GLU A 319 5.74 -15.78 5.32
C GLU A 319 7.26 -15.87 5.43
N GLU A 320 7.92 -16.44 4.42
CA GLU A 320 9.38 -16.54 4.36
C GLU A 320 10.02 -15.17 4.17
N LEU A 321 9.48 -14.34 3.27
CA LEU A 321 9.99 -13.00 3.00
C LEU A 321 10.01 -12.14 4.27
N ILE A 322 8.88 -12.10 4.99
CA ILE A 322 8.79 -11.33 6.24
C ILE A 322 9.79 -11.83 7.28
N ASN A 323 9.91 -13.14 7.45
CA ASN A 323 10.84 -13.73 8.42
C ASN A 323 12.30 -13.38 8.09
N ARG A 324 12.71 -13.50 6.82
CA ARG A 324 14.12 -13.32 6.44
C ARG A 324 14.50 -11.84 6.37
N HIS A 325 13.68 -10.98 5.77
CA HIS A 325 13.91 -9.53 5.80
C HIS A 325 13.85 -8.98 7.22
N GLY A 326 12.87 -9.45 8.01
CA GLY A 326 12.73 -9.08 9.42
C GLY A 326 13.97 -9.47 10.25
N ALA A 327 14.54 -10.65 10.03
CA ALA A 327 15.76 -11.06 10.70
C ALA A 327 16.98 -10.17 10.38
N ILE A 328 17.10 -9.70 9.13
CA ILE A 328 18.14 -8.74 8.76
C ILE A 328 17.89 -7.39 9.44
N MET A 329 16.63 -6.92 9.46
CA MET A 329 16.27 -5.67 10.14
C MET A 329 16.55 -5.75 11.65
N ASP A 330 16.33 -6.90 12.28
CA ASP A 330 16.57 -7.12 13.73
C ASP A 330 18.06 -6.94 14.12
N GLU A 331 19.00 -7.06 13.17
CA GLU A 331 20.43 -6.79 13.42
C GLU A 331 20.69 -5.29 13.68
N TYR A 332 19.87 -4.39 13.12
CA TYR A 332 20.01 -2.93 13.21
C TYR A 332 18.96 -2.30 14.14
N ASP A 333 17.81 -2.93 14.27
CA ASP A 333 16.66 -2.46 15.05
C ASP A 333 16.02 -3.63 15.82
N PRO A 334 16.70 -4.13 16.87
CA PRO A 334 16.21 -5.28 17.66
C PRO A 334 14.90 -4.96 18.40
N ASP A 335 14.63 -3.70 18.69
CA ASP A 335 13.42 -3.25 19.38
C ASP A 335 12.21 -3.11 18.43
N LYS A 336 12.39 -3.38 17.13
CA LYS A 336 11.35 -3.35 16.10
C LYS A 336 10.61 -2.01 15.98
N ASN A 337 11.35 -0.91 16.12
CA ASN A 337 10.81 0.43 15.93
C ASN A 337 10.58 0.76 14.44
N ILE A 338 11.41 0.20 13.55
CA ILE A 338 11.28 0.33 12.10
C ILE A 338 10.30 -0.72 11.59
N GLY A 339 9.17 -0.27 11.03
CA GLY A 339 8.18 -1.17 10.44
C GLY A 339 8.66 -1.80 9.15
N LEU A 340 8.31 -3.07 8.90
CA LEU A 340 8.29 -3.62 7.55
C LEU A 340 6.97 -3.19 6.91
N ILE A 341 7.06 -2.53 5.75
CA ILE A 341 5.95 -1.90 5.05
C ILE A 341 5.76 -2.64 3.72
N VAL A 342 4.75 -3.49 3.62
CA VAL A 342 4.48 -4.25 2.39
C VAL A 342 3.56 -3.40 1.51
N ASP A 343 4.10 -2.34 0.94
CA ASP A 343 3.32 -1.31 0.27
C ASP A 343 3.00 -1.60 -1.21
N GLU A 344 3.48 -2.75 -1.73
CA GLU A 344 2.97 -3.37 -2.95
C GLU A 344 2.89 -4.89 -2.81
N TRP A 345 1.67 -5.41 -2.92
CA TRP A 345 1.43 -6.84 -2.87
C TRP A 345 0.08 -7.19 -3.51
N GLY A 346 -0.08 -8.43 -3.91
CA GLY A 346 -1.30 -8.95 -4.50
C GLY A 346 -1.00 -9.97 -5.60
N ILE A 347 -2.03 -10.43 -6.31
CA ILE A 347 -1.88 -11.29 -7.48
C ILE A 347 -1.69 -10.43 -8.73
N TRP A 348 -0.72 -10.82 -9.55
CA TRP A 348 -0.50 -10.23 -10.86
C TRP A 348 -0.70 -11.29 -11.94
N SER A 349 -1.84 -11.22 -12.63
CA SER A 349 -2.18 -12.08 -13.77
C SER A 349 -1.87 -11.40 -15.10
N ASP A 350 -1.99 -12.14 -16.19
CA ASP A 350 -2.00 -11.56 -17.52
C ASP A 350 -3.18 -10.58 -17.66
N VAL A 351 -2.96 -9.52 -18.43
CA VAL A 351 -4.01 -8.52 -18.68
C VAL A 351 -5.18 -9.12 -19.45
N GLU A 352 -6.38 -8.59 -19.22
CA GLU A 352 -7.54 -9.01 -19.98
C GLU A 352 -7.34 -8.78 -21.49
N PRO A 353 -7.63 -9.79 -22.33
CA PRO A 353 -7.46 -9.70 -23.78
C PRO A 353 -8.21 -8.50 -24.38
N GLY A 354 -7.54 -7.79 -25.29
CA GLY A 354 -8.11 -6.62 -25.97
C GLY A 354 -8.00 -5.30 -25.22
N THR A 355 -7.42 -5.31 -24.02
CA THR A 355 -7.10 -4.09 -23.27
C THR A 355 -5.67 -3.61 -23.54
N ASN A 356 -5.34 -2.36 -23.17
CA ASN A 356 -3.97 -1.88 -23.25
C ASN A 356 -3.09 -2.67 -22.25
N PRO A 357 -2.03 -3.37 -22.71
CA PRO A 357 -1.20 -4.18 -21.82
C PRO A 357 -0.55 -3.40 -20.68
N GLY A 358 -0.22 -2.14 -20.92
CA GLY A 358 0.37 -1.26 -19.91
C GLY A 358 -0.64 -0.71 -18.88
N PHE A 359 -1.93 -1.05 -19.00
CA PHE A 359 -2.94 -0.68 -18.01
C PHE A 359 -3.12 -1.74 -16.92
N LEU A 360 -2.52 -2.91 -17.08
CA LEU A 360 -2.53 -4.01 -16.12
C LEU A 360 -3.94 -4.38 -15.63
N TYR A 361 -4.96 -4.18 -16.48
CA TYR A 361 -6.33 -4.50 -16.15
C TYR A 361 -6.53 -6.02 -16.13
N GLN A 362 -6.99 -6.55 -15.02
CA GLN A 362 -7.35 -7.95 -14.84
C GLN A 362 -8.65 -8.10 -14.06
N GLN A 363 -9.32 -9.25 -14.24
CA GLN A 363 -10.43 -9.68 -13.40
C GLN A 363 -9.91 -10.31 -12.10
N ASN A 364 -10.78 -10.39 -11.07
CA ASN A 364 -10.50 -11.11 -9.85
C ASN A 364 -11.50 -12.24 -9.64
N THR A 365 -11.04 -13.32 -8.99
CA THR A 365 -11.83 -14.49 -8.66
C THR A 365 -11.71 -14.83 -7.17
N MET A 366 -12.39 -15.89 -6.72
CA MET A 366 -12.21 -16.42 -5.35
C MET A 366 -10.77 -16.88 -5.06
N ARG A 367 -9.99 -17.26 -6.10
CA ARG A 367 -8.56 -17.55 -5.95
C ARG A 367 -7.82 -16.31 -5.39
N ASP A 368 -8.07 -15.16 -5.97
CA ASP A 368 -7.45 -13.90 -5.61
C ASP A 368 -7.87 -13.46 -4.21
N ALA A 369 -9.15 -13.59 -3.88
CA ALA A 369 -9.68 -13.31 -2.54
C ALA A 369 -9.06 -14.21 -1.46
N LEU A 370 -8.85 -15.50 -1.75
CA LEU A 370 -8.24 -16.43 -0.80
C LEU A 370 -6.75 -16.15 -0.60
N VAL A 371 -6.02 -15.80 -1.66
CA VAL A 371 -4.61 -15.36 -1.54
C VAL A 371 -4.53 -14.08 -0.70
N ALA A 372 -5.40 -13.10 -0.96
CA ALA A 372 -5.43 -11.86 -0.19
C ALA A 372 -5.73 -12.13 1.29
N GLY A 373 -6.76 -12.92 1.60
CA GLY A 373 -7.11 -13.29 2.97
C GLY A 373 -6.00 -14.05 3.70
N MET A 374 -5.33 -14.95 3.01
CA MET A 374 -4.19 -15.70 3.56
C MET A 374 -2.99 -14.78 3.83
N THR A 375 -2.68 -13.89 2.91
CA THR A 375 -1.58 -12.93 3.04
C THR A 375 -1.84 -11.94 4.19
N LEU A 376 -3.07 -11.43 4.34
CA LEU A 376 -3.47 -10.60 5.47
C LEU A 376 -3.32 -11.35 6.81
N ASN A 377 -3.63 -12.65 6.87
CA ASN A 377 -3.39 -13.45 8.07
C ASN A 377 -1.89 -13.57 8.40
N ILE A 378 -1.03 -13.66 7.38
CA ILE A 378 0.43 -13.65 7.57
C ILE A 378 0.87 -12.30 8.15
N PHE A 379 0.42 -11.18 7.59
CA PHE A 379 0.73 -9.85 8.12
C PHE A 379 0.29 -9.69 9.58
N ASN A 380 -0.93 -10.11 9.91
CA ASN A 380 -1.43 -10.07 11.28
C ASN A 380 -0.59 -10.92 12.25
N LYS A 381 -0.11 -12.09 11.79
CA LYS A 381 0.78 -12.96 12.58
C LYS A 381 2.12 -12.28 12.90
N HIS A 382 2.62 -11.46 11.96
CA HIS A 382 3.89 -10.75 12.06
C HIS A 382 3.72 -9.25 12.40
N SER A 383 2.61 -8.88 13.05
CA SER A 383 2.30 -7.48 13.38
C SER A 383 3.27 -6.84 14.39
N ASP A 384 4.20 -7.59 14.94
CA ASP A 384 5.34 -7.06 15.69
C ASP A 384 6.34 -6.33 14.78
N ARG A 385 6.50 -6.75 13.52
CA ARG A 385 7.39 -6.14 12.52
C ARG A 385 6.61 -5.49 11.37
N VAL A 386 5.55 -6.11 10.84
CA VAL A 386 4.72 -5.56 9.76
C VAL A 386 3.80 -4.48 10.34
N LYS A 387 3.94 -3.24 9.86
CA LYS A 387 3.16 -2.10 10.36
C LYS A 387 2.19 -1.53 9.34
N MET A 388 2.39 -1.81 8.07
CA MET A 388 1.52 -1.39 6.98
C MET A 388 1.60 -2.39 5.83
N ALA A 389 0.49 -2.50 5.09
CA ALA A 389 0.48 -3.16 3.79
C ALA A 389 -0.50 -2.40 2.88
N CYS A 390 -0.15 -2.23 1.60
CA CYS A 390 -1.00 -1.56 0.63
C CYS A 390 -1.23 -2.49 -0.55
N ILE A 391 -2.44 -3.07 -0.63
CA ILE A 391 -2.77 -3.97 -1.73
C ILE A 391 -2.76 -3.22 -3.06
N ALA A 392 -2.17 -3.79 -4.08
CA ALA A 392 -2.04 -3.21 -5.40
C ALA A 392 -3.01 -3.87 -6.40
N GLN A 393 -3.94 -3.09 -7.06
CA GLN A 393 -4.19 -1.71 -6.74
C GLN A 393 -5.69 -1.51 -6.49
N LEU A 394 -6.08 -0.29 -6.17
CA LEU A 394 -7.41 -0.01 -5.65
C LEU A 394 -8.55 -0.31 -6.62
N ILE A 395 -8.46 0.17 -7.88
CA ILE A 395 -9.53 0.09 -8.88
C ILE A 395 -8.94 -0.19 -10.27
N ASN A 396 -9.60 -1.06 -11.05
CA ASN A 396 -9.36 -1.27 -12.49
C ASN A 396 -7.94 -1.73 -12.89
N VAL A 397 -7.14 -2.20 -11.96
CA VAL A 397 -5.76 -2.64 -12.16
C VAL A 397 -5.58 -4.03 -11.55
N LEU A 398 -4.38 -4.41 -11.15
CA LEU A 398 -4.11 -5.68 -10.44
C LEU A 398 -4.95 -5.79 -9.17
N GLN A 399 -5.39 -6.98 -8.79
CA GLN A 399 -6.01 -7.30 -7.50
C GLN A 399 -7.00 -6.21 -7.01
N SER A 400 -7.70 -5.55 -7.94
CA SER A 400 -8.60 -4.43 -7.63
C SER A 400 -9.76 -4.87 -6.77
N VAL A 401 -10.11 -4.04 -5.77
CA VAL A 401 -11.29 -4.27 -4.94
C VAL A 401 -12.59 -3.81 -5.61
N MET A 402 -12.48 -3.04 -6.68
CA MET A 402 -13.61 -2.58 -7.52
C MET A 402 -13.20 -2.48 -8.98
N LEU A 403 -14.19 -2.68 -9.85
CA LEU A 403 -14.08 -2.42 -11.29
C LEU A 403 -15.16 -1.43 -11.71
N THR A 404 -14.81 -0.49 -12.60
CA THR A 404 -15.74 0.51 -13.15
C THR A 404 -15.77 0.44 -14.67
N ASP A 405 -16.95 0.73 -15.24
CA ASP A 405 -17.16 0.89 -16.67
C ASP A 405 -18.27 1.93 -16.90
N GLY A 406 -17.90 3.12 -17.37
CA GLY A 406 -18.79 4.26 -17.46
C GLY A 406 -19.39 4.61 -16.09
N ASP A 407 -20.72 4.61 -16.00
CA ASP A 407 -21.47 4.90 -14.77
C ASP A 407 -21.63 3.68 -13.84
N LYS A 408 -21.14 2.51 -14.25
CA LYS A 408 -21.27 1.26 -13.49
C LYS A 408 -20.05 1.02 -12.59
N MET A 409 -20.30 0.43 -11.44
CA MET A 409 -19.27 -0.07 -10.53
C MET A 409 -19.69 -1.42 -9.96
N ILE A 410 -18.75 -2.34 -9.86
CA ILE A 410 -18.92 -3.62 -9.15
C ILE A 410 -17.81 -3.78 -8.10
N LYS A 411 -18.13 -4.43 -6.99
CA LYS A 411 -17.15 -4.91 -6.02
C LYS A 411 -16.65 -6.30 -6.47
N THR A 412 -15.36 -6.55 -6.33
CA THR A 412 -14.75 -7.86 -6.60
C THR A 412 -14.89 -8.78 -5.38
N PRO A 413 -14.60 -10.08 -5.53
CA PRO A 413 -14.61 -11.03 -4.42
C PRO A 413 -13.69 -10.66 -3.27
#